data_12cd677b5c6a120bb334bf52832a89d8
#
_entry.id   12cd677b5c6a120bb334bf52832a89d8
#
_cell.length_a   1.000
_cell.length_b   1.000
_cell.length_c   1.000
_cell.angle_alpha   90.00
_cell.angle_beta   90.00
_cell.angle_gamma   90.00
#
_symmetry.space_group_name_H-M   'P 1'
#
loop_
_entity.id
_entity.type
_entity.pdbx_description
1 polymer ?
#
loop_
_entity_poly.entity_id
_entity_poly.type
_entity_poly.pdbx_seq_one_letter_code
_entity_poly.pdbx_strand_id
1 'polypeptide(L)'
;VTIGMIFKQIFAYGIPLIGETLHIEFLKENLLSNPKTVVYAVLFVALWQGVATPTIIFLAGLQSIPQEILEAAAIDGASKRQIFKSIEIPFLIPSISMVFILALKGGLTAFDNIFVLTGGGPNDMTATLGMLVYNTAFKNNSFGYANALAVVLFIIIVVISLIQQAVSKKFEV
;
A
#
# COMPACT_ATOMS: atom_id res chain seq x y z
N VAL A 1 -11.84 9.27 -3.13
CA VAL A 1 -13.26 8.97 -3.39
C VAL A 1 -13.52 8.78 -4.89
N THR A 2 -13.26 9.76 -5.76
CA THR A 2 -13.57 9.71 -7.21
C THR A 2 -12.94 8.50 -7.92
N ILE A 3 -11.66 8.23 -7.69
CA ILE A 3 -10.96 7.09 -8.28
C ILE A 3 -11.59 5.76 -7.82
N GLY A 4 -11.93 5.65 -6.54
CA GLY A 4 -12.63 4.47 -6.04
C GLY A 4 -14.00 4.24 -6.73
N MET A 5 -14.74 5.31 -7.01
CA MET A 5 -16.00 5.21 -7.76
C MET A 5 -15.79 4.72 -9.19
N ILE A 6 -14.74 5.22 -9.89
CA ILE A 6 -14.40 4.79 -11.25
C ILE A 6 -14.05 3.29 -11.25
N PHE A 7 -13.16 2.86 -10.35
CA PHE A 7 -12.79 1.44 -10.27
C PHE A 7 -13.97 0.56 -9.86
N LYS A 8 -14.87 1.05 -8.99
CA LYS A 8 -16.10 0.33 -8.67
C LYS A 8 -16.93 0.04 -9.92
N GLN A 9 -17.10 1.02 -10.81
CA GLN A 9 -17.82 0.83 -12.06
C GLN A 9 -17.08 -0.13 -13.01
N ILE A 10 -15.75 -0.02 -13.08
CA ILE A 10 -14.93 -0.93 -13.90
C ILE A 10 -15.09 -2.38 -13.41
N PHE A 11 -14.99 -2.63 -12.11
CA PHE A 11 -15.13 -3.98 -11.55
C PHE A 11 -16.56 -4.51 -11.58
N ALA A 12 -17.57 -3.63 -11.45
CA ALA A 12 -18.97 -4.04 -11.44
C ALA A 12 -19.51 -4.33 -12.84
N TYR A 13 -19.07 -3.58 -13.87
CA TYR A 13 -19.63 -3.64 -15.22
C TYR A 13 -18.58 -3.88 -16.30
N GLY A 14 -17.44 -3.17 -16.25
CA GLY A 14 -16.42 -3.24 -17.29
C GLY A 14 -15.76 -4.61 -17.40
N ILE A 15 -15.29 -5.16 -16.28
CA ILE A 15 -14.63 -6.47 -16.25
C ILE A 15 -15.61 -7.61 -16.61
N PRO A 16 -16.84 -7.68 -16.05
CA PRO A 16 -17.82 -8.66 -16.47
C PRO A 16 -18.13 -8.63 -17.98
N LEU A 17 -18.25 -7.44 -18.57
CA LEU A 17 -18.46 -7.29 -20.03
C LEU A 17 -17.29 -7.88 -20.84
N ILE A 18 -16.05 -7.63 -20.40
CA ILE A 18 -14.86 -8.22 -21.02
C ILE A 18 -14.86 -9.75 -20.84
N GLY A 19 -15.27 -10.23 -19.66
CA GLY A 19 -15.37 -11.66 -19.36
C GLY A 19 -16.38 -12.38 -20.25
N GLU A 20 -17.51 -11.74 -20.54
CA GLU A 20 -18.52 -12.25 -21.48
C GLU A 20 -17.99 -12.32 -22.91
N THR A 21 -17.34 -11.24 -23.40
CA THR A 21 -16.80 -11.15 -24.76
C THR A 21 -15.64 -12.13 -25.00
N LEU A 22 -14.78 -12.33 -24.02
CA LEU A 22 -13.63 -13.24 -24.10
C LEU A 22 -13.93 -14.68 -23.62
N HIS A 23 -15.17 -14.95 -23.19
CA HIS A 23 -15.62 -16.24 -22.64
C HIS A 23 -14.77 -16.73 -21.45
N ILE A 24 -14.27 -15.79 -20.61
CA ILE A 24 -13.49 -16.08 -19.42
C ILE A 24 -14.42 -16.09 -18.21
N GLU A 25 -14.78 -17.27 -17.74
CA GLU A 25 -15.73 -17.47 -16.61
C GLU A 25 -15.37 -16.66 -15.36
N PHE A 26 -14.09 -16.63 -14.99
CA PHE A 26 -13.58 -15.90 -13.81
C PHE A 26 -13.86 -14.39 -13.84
N LEU A 27 -13.94 -13.79 -15.03
CA LEU A 27 -14.17 -12.35 -15.21
C LEU A 27 -15.65 -11.99 -15.39
N LYS A 28 -16.55 -12.95 -15.54
CA LYS A 28 -17.98 -12.70 -15.69
C LYS A 28 -18.64 -12.21 -14.38
N GLU A 29 -18.06 -12.57 -13.24
CA GLU A 29 -18.58 -12.14 -11.96
C GLU A 29 -17.99 -10.79 -11.53
N ASN A 30 -18.76 -10.02 -10.75
CA ASN A 30 -18.25 -8.82 -10.13
C ASN A 30 -17.17 -9.17 -9.09
N LEU A 31 -15.93 -8.80 -9.36
CA LEU A 31 -14.78 -9.10 -8.51
C LEU A 31 -14.90 -8.53 -7.09
N LEU A 32 -15.70 -7.48 -6.88
CA LEU A 32 -15.94 -6.88 -5.56
C LEU A 32 -16.96 -7.65 -4.73
N SER A 33 -17.79 -8.49 -5.35
CA SER A 33 -18.83 -9.27 -4.66
C SER A 33 -18.36 -10.68 -4.27
N ASN A 34 -17.27 -11.16 -4.89
CA ASN A 34 -16.76 -12.51 -4.64
C ASN A 34 -15.69 -12.48 -3.53
N PRO A 35 -15.88 -13.24 -2.43
CA PRO A 35 -14.93 -13.30 -1.31
C PRO A 35 -13.51 -13.68 -1.68
N LYS A 36 -13.32 -14.45 -2.76
CA LYS A 36 -11.99 -14.90 -3.21
C LYS A 36 -11.22 -13.82 -3.97
N THR A 37 -11.90 -12.85 -4.55
CA THR A 37 -11.29 -11.84 -5.45
C THR A 37 -11.31 -10.43 -4.89
N VAL A 38 -12.22 -10.12 -3.97
CA VAL A 38 -12.41 -8.76 -3.45
C VAL A 38 -11.13 -8.14 -2.87
N VAL A 39 -10.36 -8.92 -2.09
CA VAL A 39 -9.12 -8.43 -1.48
C VAL A 39 -8.10 -8.05 -2.56
N TYR A 40 -7.97 -8.88 -3.60
CA TYR A 40 -7.05 -8.60 -4.71
C TYR A 40 -7.50 -7.39 -5.54
N ALA A 41 -8.80 -7.23 -5.76
CA ALA A 41 -9.35 -6.06 -6.46
C ALA A 41 -9.09 -4.76 -5.68
N VAL A 42 -9.29 -4.76 -4.36
CA VAL A 42 -8.99 -3.62 -3.49
C VAL A 42 -7.49 -3.33 -3.47
N LEU A 43 -6.64 -4.36 -3.34
CA LEU A 43 -5.19 -4.21 -3.38
C LEU A 43 -4.70 -3.65 -4.72
N PHE A 44 -5.28 -4.09 -5.84
CA PHE A 44 -4.94 -3.54 -7.16
C PHE A 44 -5.18 -2.02 -7.21
N VAL A 45 -6.34 -1.56 -6.74
CA VAL A 45 -6.66 -0.11 -6.70
C VAL A 45 -5.71 0.63 -5.77
N ALA A 46 -5.41 0.05 -4.60
CA ALA A 46 -4.49 0.65 -3.63
C ALA A 46 -3.06 0.77 -4.21
N LEU A 47 -2.56 -0.27 -4.88
CA LEU A 47 -1.27 -0.28 -5.55
C LEU A 47 -1.22 0.73 -6.70
N TRP A 48 -2.25 0.75 -7.54
CA TRP A 48 -2.33 1.68 -8.67
C TRP A 48 -2.28 3.14 -8.21
N GLN A 49 -3.00 3.48 -7.14
CA GLN A 49 -2.96 4.83 -6.56
C GLN A 49 -1.67 5.12 -5.80
N GLY A 50 -1.16 4.12 -5.11
CA GLY A 50 -0.05 4.28 -4.18
C GLY A 50 1.34 4.26 -4.82
N VAL A 51 1.50 3.79 -6.08
CA VAL A 51 2.82 3.58 -6.70
C VAL A 51 3.62 4.86 -6.93
N ALA A 52 2.95 5.98 -7.17
CA ALA A 52 3.63 7.22 -7.57
C ALA A 52 4.57 7.77 -6.47
N THR A 53 4.11 7.85 -5.23
CA THR A 53 4.92 8.40 -4.12
C THR A 53 6.17 7.56 -3.82
N PRO A 54 6.10 6.23 -3.66
CA PRO A 54 7.27 5.38 -3.53
C PRO A 54 8.24 5.51 -4.69
N THR A 55 7.75 5.59 -5.93
CA THR A 55 8.59 5.74 -7.11
C THR A 55 9.45 7.01 -7.04
N ILE A 56 8.84 8.15 -6.67
CA ILE A 56 9.56 9.41 -6.52
C ILE A 56 10.60 9.33 -5.40
N ILE A 57 10.26 8.72 -4.26
CA ILE A 57 11.17 8.56 -3.12
C ILE A 57 12.37 7.69 -3.50
N PHE A 58 12.15 6.57 -4.18
CA PHE A 58 13.24 5.71 -4.65
C PHE A 58 14.08 6.36 -5.72
N LEU A 59 13.48 7.09 -6.65
CA LEU A 59 14.21 7.83 -7.67
C LEU A 59 15.12 8.90 -7.04
N ALA A 60 14.61 9.65 -6.07
CA ALA A 60 15.41 10.62 -5.33
C ALA A 60 16.53 9.94 -4.53
N GLY A 61 16.27 8.78 -3.92
CA GLY A 61 17.30 7.98 -3.24
C GLY A 61 18.39 7.49 -4.17
N LEU A 62 18.04 7.03 -5.37
CA LEU A 62 19.04 6.64 -6.39
C LEU A 62 19.86 7.82 -6.88
N GLN A 63 19.25 8.98 -7.07
CA GLN A 63 19.95 10.19 -7.50
C GLN A 63 20.87 10.78 -6.42
N SER A 64 20.70 10.40 -5.15
CA SER A 64 21.59 10.84 -4.07
C SER A 64 22.92 10.09 -4.02
N ILE A 65 23.07 9.01 -4.78
CA ILE A 65 24.34 8.24 -4.84
C ILE A 65 25.37 9.06 -5.60
N PRO A 66 26.56 9.36 -5.00
CA PRO A 66 27.62 10.06 -5.69
C PRO A 66 28.07 9.27 -6.93
N GLN A 67 28.14 9.96 -8.07
CA GLN A 67 28.51 9.33 -9.35
C GLN A 67 29.91 8.73 -9.29
N GLU A 68 30.82 9.35 -8.54
CA GLU A 68 32.20 8.89 -8.33
C GLU A 68 32.25 7.45 -7.77
N ILE A 69 31.31 7.08 -6.89
CA ILE A 69 31.25 5.72 -6.33
C ILE A 69 30.85 4.72 -7.42
N LEU A 70 29.91 5.08 -8.29
CA LEU A 70 29.45 4.21 -9.38
C LEU A 70 30.55 4.06 -10.46
N GLU A 71 31.27 5.14 -10.77
CA GLU A 71 32.39 5.14 -11.71
C GLU A 71 33.56 4.32 -11.18
N ALA A 72 33.93 4.48 -9.90
CA ALA A 72 34.99 3.69 -9.28
C ALA A 72 34.63 2.17 -9.32
N ALA A 73 33.42 1.80 -8.96
CA ALA A 73 32.97 0.42 -9.04
C ALA A 73 33.00 -0.15 -10.47
N ALA A 74 32.69 0.70 -11.47
CA ALA A 74 32.76 0.29 -12.88
C ALA A 74 34.21 0.09 -13.34
N ILE A 75 35.16 0.94 -12.89
CA ILE A 75 36.58 0.78 -13.15
C ILE A 75 37.14 -0.51 -12.52
N ASP A 76 36.66 -0.85 -11.30
CA ASP A 76 37.00 -2.10 -10.60
C ASP A 76 36.39 -3.36 -11.26
N GLY A 77 35.64 -3.18 -12.36
CA GLY A 77 35.03 -4.27 -13.12
C GLY A 77 33.78 -4.87 -12.46
N ALA A 78 33.14 -4.15 -11.55
CA ALA A 78 31.91 -4.61 -10.93
C ALA A 78 30.76 -4.72 -11.95
N SER A 79 30.10 -5.87 -11.99
CA SER A 79 28.90 -6.07 -12.80
C SER A 79 27.75 -5.20 -12.31
N LYS A 80 26.78 -4.87 -13.18
CA LYS A 80 25.56 -4.11 -12.81
C LYS A 80 24.84 -4.72 -11.61
N ARG A 81 24.81 -6.05 -11.49
CA ARG A 81 24.17 -6.76 -10.36
C ARG A 81 24.96 -6.56 -9.06
N GLN A 82 26.27 -6.48 -9.11
CA GLN A 82 27.10 -6.18 -7.94
C GLN A 82 26.90 -4.73 -7.49
N ILE A 83 26.94 -3.77 -8.43
CA ILE A 83 26.64 -2.36 -8.15
C ILE A 83 25.26 -2.22 -7.50
N PHE A 84 24.23 -2.83 -8.08
CA PHE A 84 22.87 -2.79 -7.52
C PHE A 84 22.81 -3.31 -6.09
N LYS A 85 23.40 -4.49 -5.82
CA LYS A 85 23.30 -5.12 -4.49
C LYS A 85 24.20 -4.47 -3.44
N SER A 86 25.41 -4.06 -3.83
CA SER A 86 26.44 -3.64 -2.88
C SER A 86 26.52 -2.13 -2.71
N ILE A 87 25.94 -1.35 -3.64
CA ILE A 87 25.96 0.11 -3.59
C ILE A 87 24.53 0.66 -3.55
N GLU A 88 23.73 0.39 -4.60
CA GLU A 88 22.43 1.04 -4.71
C GLU A 88 21.46 0.64 -3.60
N ILE A 89 21.34 -0.67 -3.29
CA ILE A 89 20.45 -1.14 -2.20
C ILE A 89 20.84 -0.54 -0.84
N PRO A 90 22.10 -0.56 -0.38
CA PRO A 90 22.49 0.09 0.88
C PRO A 90 22.16 1.59 0.91
N PHE A 91 22.41 2.32 -0.15
CA PHE A 91 22.04 3.74 -0.25
C PHE A 91 20.52 3.97 -0.25
N LEU A 92 19.74 3.00 -0.70
CA LEU A 92 18.27 3.07 -0.70
C LEU A 92 17.63 2.70 0.65
N ILE A 93 18.37 2.18 1.64
CA ILE A 93 17.81 1.77 2.94
C ILE A 93 16.98 2.89 3.61
N PRO A 94 17.43 4.17 3.67
CA PRO A 94 16.62 5.25 4.22
C PRO A 94 15.30 5.45 3.44
N SER A 95 15.36 5.39 2.12
CA SER A 95 14.18 5.50 1.24
C SER A 95 13.22 4.33 1.44
N ILE A 96 13.73 3.10 1.54
CA ILE A 96 12.94 1.90 1.84
C ILE A 96 12.23 2.05 3.18
N SER A 97 12.94 2.53 4.20
CA SER A 97 12.40 2.77 5.53
C SER A 97 11.26 3.79 5.51
N MET A 98 11.45 4.90 4.80
CA MET A 98 10.43 5.93 4.65
C MET A 98 9.19 5.39 3.95
N VAL A 99 9.35 4.71 2.83
CA VAL A 99 8.24 4.09 2.06
C VAL A 99 7.51 3.06 2.90
N PHE A 100 8.23 2.23 3.66
CA PHE A 100 7.63 1.23 4.53
C PHE A 100 6.73 1.86 5.62
N ILE A 101 7.20 2.91 6.30
CA ILE A 101 6.40 3.62 7.33
C ILE A 101 5.16 4.25 6.71
N LEU A 102 5.30 4.88 5.53
CA LEU A 102 4.16 5.48 4.82
C LEU A 102 3.13 4.43 4.40
N ALA A 103 3.58 3.29 3.86
CA ALA A 103 2.73 2.20 3.45
C ALA A 103 2.01 1.54 4.65
N LEU A 104 2.73 1.32 5.74
CA LEU A 104 2.16 0.77 6.98
C LEU A 104 1.07 1.67 7.54
N LYS A 105 1.37 2.96 7.69
CA LYS A 105 0.37 3.95 8.14
C LYS A 105 -0.83 3.96 7.20
N GLY A 106 -0.58 4.07 5.89
CA GLY A 106 -1.63 4.10 4.87
C GLY A 106 -2.52 2.87 4.90
N GLY A 107 -1.95 1.67 5.06
CA GLY A 107 -2.70 0.42 5.15
C GLY A 107 -3.55 0.31 6.42
N LEU A 108 -2.98 0.62 7.58
CA LEU A 108 -3.69 0.55 8.86
C LEU A 108 -4.83 1.57 8.99
N THR A 109 -4.67 2.75 8.38
CA THR A 109 -5.69 3.81 8.40
C THR A 109 -6.54 3.84 7.13
N ALA A 110 -6.35 2.89 6.20
CA ALA A 110 -7.10 2.86 4.95
C ALA A 110 -8.60 2.84 5.21
N PHE A 111 -9.32 3.80 4.60
CA PHE A 111 -10.76 3.96 4.76
C PHE A 111 -11.43 4.31 3.42
N ASP A 112 -11.04 5.42 2.80
CA ASP A 112 -11.78 6.03 1.68
C ASP A 112 -12.05 5.08 0.51
N ASN A 113 -11.02 4.40 0.05
CA ASN A 113 -11.14 3.48 -1.09
C ASN A 113 -11.97 2.25 -0.73
N ILE A 114 -11.76 1.69 0.46
CA ILE A 114 -12.47 0.50 0.92
C ILE A 114 -13.94 0.82 1.13
N PHE A 115 -14.24 1.96 1.76
CA PHE A 115 -15.61 2.42 1.97
C PHE A 115 -16.38 2.58 0.65
N VAL A 116 -15.73 3.16 -0.37
CA VAL A 116 -16.36 3.39 -1.69
C VAL A 116 -16.46 2.12 -2.52
N LEU A 117 -15.40 1.29 -2.52
CA LEU A 117 -15.36 0.07 -3.35
C LEU A 117 -16.30 -1.01 -2.82
N THR A 118 -16.19 -1.34 -1.54
CA THR A 118 -16.79 -2.54 -0.94
C THR A 118 -17.64 -2.28 0.29
N GLY A 119 -17.47 -1.11 0.93
CA GLY A 119 -18.07 -0.86 2.24
C GLY A 119 -17.57 -1.81 3.35
N GLY A 120 -16.42 -2.49 3.13
CA GLY A 120 -15.85 -3.51 4.03
C GLY A 120 -16.18 -4.95 3.65
N GLY A 121 -17.19 -5.15 2.77
CA GLY A 121 -17.67 -6.47 2.38
C GLY A 121 -16.86 -7.15 1.26
N PRO A 122 -17.28 -8.35 0.84
CA PRO A 122 -18.24 -9.22 1.51
C PRO A 122 -17.70 -9.79 2.84
N ASN A 123 -18.57 -10.08 3.79
CA ASN A 123 -18.23 -10.70 5.08
C ASN A 123 -17.07 -10.01 5.84
N ASP A 124 -17.01 -8.69 5.82
CA ASP A 124 -15.95 -7.86 6.42
C ASP A 124 -14.51 -8.17 5.96
N MET A 125 -14.35 -8.90 4.85
CA MET A 125 -13.03 -9.34 4.35
C MET A 125 -12.10 -8.19 3.94
N THR A 126 -12.66 -7.01 3.65
CA THR A 126 -11.91 -5.82 3.31
C THR A 126 -11.97 -4.75 4.40
N ALA A 127 -12.58 -5.06 5.55
CA ALA A 127 -12.66 -4.12 6.66
C ALA A 127 -11.27 -3.85 7.24
N THR A 128 -10.96 -2.57 7.47
CA THR A 128 -9.73 -2.10 8.09
C THR A 128 -9.99 -1.53 9.48
N LEU A 129 -8.93 -1.32 10.25
CA LEU A 129 -9.05 -0.66 11.57
C LEU A 129 -9.61 0.75 11.45
N GLY A 130 -9.23 1.50 10.40
CA GLY A 130 -9.83 2.82 10.12
C GLY A 130 -11.34 2.74 9.89
N MET A 131 -11.80 1.72 9.17
CA MET A 131 -13.22 1.49 8.95
C MET A 131 -13.95 1.06 10.23
N LEU A 132 -13.30 0.26 11.09
CA LEU A 132 -13.84 -0.12 12.38
C LEU A 132 -14.10 1.12 13.26
N VAL A 133 -13.14 2.04 13.34
CA VAL A 133 -13.29 3.31 14.07
C VAL A 133 -14.48 4.11 13.53
N TYR A 134 -14.57 4.26 12.21
CA TYR A 134 -15.66 4.97 11.55
C TYR A 134 -17.02 4.34 11.84
N ASN A 135 -17.16 3.02 11.65
CA ASN A 135 -18.41 2.32 11.87
C ASN A 135 -18.85 2.41 13.34
N THR A 136 -17.90 2.31 14.28
CA THR A 136 -18.18 2.44 15.72
C THR A 136 -18.66 3.84 16.07
N ALA A 137 -18.03 4.90 15.51
CA ALA A 137 -18.44 6.26 15.77
C ALA A 137 -19.80 6.59 15.14
N PHE A 138 -19.93 6.38 13.83
CA PHE A 138 -21.03 6.93 13.03
C PHE A 138 -22.18 5.98 12.76
N LYS A 139 -21.94 4.65 12.71
CA LYS A 139 -23.02 3.67 12.56
C LYS A 139 -23.59 3.23 13.91
N ASN A 140 -22.71 3.03 14.90
CA ASN A 140 -23.10 2.57 16.22
C ASN A 140 -23.31 3.72 17.23
N ASN A 141 -23.07 4.98 16.84
CA ASN A 141 -23.16 6.17 17.68
C ASN A 141 -22.34 6.08 18.99
N SER A 142 -21.25 5.31 18.98
CA SER A 142 -20.42 5.05 20.16
C SER A 142 -19.11 5.83 20.10
N PHE A 143 -19.18 7.17 20.16
CA PHE A 143 -18.02 8.05 19.99
C PHE A 143 -16.92 7.80 21.03
N GLY A 144 -17.28 7.55 22.30
CA GLY A 144 -16.28 7.26 23.35
C GLY A 144 -15.46 6.02 23.04
N TYR A 145 -16.13 4.94 22.60
CA TYR A 145 -15.45 3.70 22.22
C TYR A 145 -14.65 3.85 20.93
N ALA A 146 -15.16 4.57 19.94
CA ALA A 146 -14.44 4.88 18.72
C ALA A 146 -13.14 5.67 18.99
N ASN A 147 -13.19 6.65 19.91
CA ASN A 147 -11.99 7.39 20.32
C ASN A 147 -10.96 6.46 21.00
N ALA A 148 -11.40 5.54 21.85
CA ALA A 148 -10.49 4.57 22.47
C ALA A 148 -9.83 3.67 21.40
N LEU A 149 -10.59 3.18 20.40
CA LEU A 149 -10.05 2.43 19.28
C LEU A 149 -9.03 3.25 18.45
N ALA A 150 -9.30 4.53 18.21
CA ALA A 150 -8.39 5.41 17.49
C ALA A 150 -7.08 5.63 18.25
N VAL A 151 -7.13 5.78 19.58
CA VAL A 151 -5.94 5.88 20.45
C VAL A 151 -5.12 4.59 20.41
N VAL A 152 -5.77 3.42 20.49
CA VAL A 152 -5.10 2.12 20.37
C VAL A 152 -4.42 1.99 19.00
N LEU A 153 -5.12 2.34 17.92
CA LEU A 153 -4.55 2.33 16.57
C LEU A 153 -3.34 3.25 16.45
N PHE A 154 -3.43 4.46 17.02
CA PHE A 154 -2.32 5.41 17.06
C PHE A 154 -1.10 4.80 17.79
N ILE A 155 -1.30 4.21 18.97
CA ILE A 155 -0.22 3.56 19.74
C ILE A 155 0.44 2.43 18.91
N ILE A 156 -0.36 1.59 18.25
CA ILE A 156 0.16 0.52 17.38
C ILE A 156 1.05 1.09 16.29
N ILE A 157 0.60 2.14 15.59
CA ILE A 157 1.38 2.78 14.52
C ILE A 157 2.68 3.35 15.06
N VAL A 158 2.65 4.04 16.21
CA VAL A 158 3.84 4.61 16.85
C VAL A 158 4.83 3.53 17.22
N VAL A 159 4.38 2.46 17.89
CA VAL A 159 5.26 1.36 18.32
C VAL A 159 5.93 0.69 17.12
N ILE A 160 5.16 0.36 16.08
CA ILE A 160 5.73 -0.28 14.89
C ILE A 160 6.70 0.67 14.18
N SER A 161 6.38 1.96 14.09
CA SER A 161 7.25 2.97 13.47
C SER A 161 8.58 3.12 14.23
N LEU A 162 8.54 3.13 15.56
CA LEU A 162 9.75 3.19 16.40
C LEU A 162 10.63 1.93 16.25
N ILE A 163 10.01 0.76 16.23
CA ILE A 163 10.72 -0.51 16.01
C ILE A 163 11.40 -0.49 14.64
N GLN A 164 10.67 -0.12 13.62
CA GLN A 164 11.17 -0.07 12.25
C GLN A 164 12.33 0.93 12.13
N GLN A 165 12.22 2.13 12.72
CA GLN A 165 13.28 3.13 12.72
C GLN A 165 14.53 2.62 13.45
N ALA A 166 14.36 1.92 14.57
CA ALA A 166 15.49 1.33 15.31
C ALA A 166 16.21 0.23 14.50
N VAL A 167 15.44 -0.56 13.74
CA VAL A 167 15.99 -1.58 12.84
C VAL A 167 16.71 -0.93 11.66
N SER A 168 16.10 0.08 11.03
CA SER A 168 16.68 0.76 9.87
C SER A 168 18.05 1.38 10.16
N LYS A 169 18.18 2.06 11.30
CA LYS A 169 19.45 2.68 11.70
C LYS A 169 20.66 1.72 11.77
N LYS A 170 20.44 0.41 11.88
CA LYS A 170 21.52 -0.59 11.87
C LYS A 170 22.07 -0.86 10.47
N PHE A 171 21.33 -0.47 9.44
CA PHE A 171 21.66 -0.73 8.03
C PHE A 171 21.95 0.56 7.25
N GLU A 172 21.82 1.73 7.89
CA GLU A 172 22.24 3.02 7.30
C GLU A 172 23.77 3.09 7.33
N VAL A 173 24.35 3.40 6.16
CA VAL A 173 25.79 3.57 5.93
C VAL A 173 26.20 5.01 6.24
#